data_19b279e7b1d83e73304d5be096e8a955
#
_entry.id   19b279e7b1d83e73304d5be096e8a955
#
_cell.length_a   1.000
_cell.length_b   1.000
_cell.length_c   1.000
_cell.angle_alpha   90.00
_cell.angle_beta   90.00
_cell.angle_gamma   90.00
#
_symmetry.space_group_name_H-M   'P 1'
#
loop_
_entity.id
_entity.type
_entity.pdbx_description
1 polymer ?
#
loop_
_entity_poly.entity_id
_entity_poly.type
_entity_poly.pdbx_seq_one_letter_code
_entity_poly.pdbx_strand_id
1 'polypeptide(L)'
;VNQTIRQLLDTADLLLTDTGEPATSTAATASRCRGAAFALRVALESAVADRLTAHRAPRAIREGTQRAAFLWLRGCAEAGTARRTKAVWTQLCLGCHYHQYEIGPTEDQARAWHTEVAALVALLTR
;
A
#
# COMPACT_ATOMS: atom_id res chain seq x y z
N VAL A 1 2.93 -11.17 10.17
CA VAL A 1 3.43 -10.40 9.01
C VAL A 1 4.62 -11.11 8.40
N ASN A 2 4.54 -11.45 7.12
CA ASN A 2 5.67 -12.11 6.48
C ASN A 2 6.82 -11.12 6.23
N GLN A 3 8.01 -11.66 5.99
CA GLN A 3 9.21 -10.86 5.87
C GLN A 3 9.17 -9.93 4.64
N THR A 4 8.58 -10.37 3.56
CA THR A 4 8.46 -9.56 2.33
C THR A 4 7.64 -8.30 2.59
N ILE A 5 6.50 -8.43 3.27
CA ILE A 5 5.65 -7.29 3.64
C ILE A 5 6.43 -6.33 4.55
N ARG A 6 7.14 -6.87 5.53
CA ARG A 6 7.95 -6.04 6.43
C ARG A 6 9.02 -5.26 5.68
N GLN A 7 9.72 -5.92 4.76
CA GLN A 7 10.75 -5.28 3.93
C GLN A 7 10.16 -4.16 3.06
N LEU A 8 8.96 -4.36 2.53
CA LEU A 8 8.29 -3.34 1.72
C LEU A 8 7.90 -2.12 2.57
N LEU A 9 7.39 -2.35 3.77
CA LEU A 9 7.07 -1.26 4.71
C LEU A 9 8.34 -0.49 5.11
N ASP A 10 9.41 -1.20 5.39
CA ASP A 10 10.70 -0.60 5.73
C ASP A 10 11.28 0.20 4.56
N THR A 11 11.17 -0.33 3.34
CA THR A 11 11.61 0.37 2.13
C THR A 11 10.85 1.67 1.94
N ALA A 12 9.53 1.63 2.11
CA ALA A 12 8.70 2.84 2.03
C ALA A 12 9.12 3.86 3.09
N ASP A 13 9.37 3.41 4.31
CA ASP A 13 9.82 4.27 5.40
C ASP A 13 11.17 4.93 5.08
N LEU A 14 12.12 4.17 4.56
CA LEU A 14 13.42 4.71 4.15
C LEU A 14 13.30 5.76 3.06
N LEU A 15 12.43 5.52 2.07
CA LEU A 15 12.20 6.47 0.99
C LEU A 15 11.58 7.78 1.49
N LEU A 16 10.78 7.72 2.55
CA LEU A 16 10.11 8.89 3.13
C LEU A 16 10.95 9.58 4.19
N THR A 17 11.95 8.90 4.74
CA THR A 17 12.84 9.49 5.74
C THR A 17 13.87 10.33 5.03
N ASP A 18 13.88 11.63 5.31
CA ASP A 18 14.91 12.53 4.79
C ASP A 18 16.21 12.25 5.53
N THR A 19 17.25 11.87 4.77
CA THR A 19 18.57 11.55 5.33
C THR A 19 19.47 12.76 5.53
N GLY A 20 18.90 13.97 5.56
CA GLY A 20 19.65 15.18 5.81
C GLY A 20 20.38 15.73 4.59
N GLU A 21 20.11 15.22 3.40
CA GLU A 21 20.57 15.82 2.16
C GLU A 21 19.90 17.19 1.98
N PRO A 22 20.66 18.27 1.81
CA PRO A 22 20.06 19.57 1.65
C PRO A 22 19.30 19.66 0.33
N ALA A 23 18.07 20.14 0.40
CA ALA A 23 17.24 20.57 -0.71
C ALA A 23 17.27 19.67 -1.95
N THR A 24 16.75 18.46 -1.82
CA THR A 24 16.46 17.66 -3.00
C THR A 24 15.47 18.42 -3.90
N SER A 25 15.65 18.28 -5.20
CA SER A 25 14.72 18.88 -6.16
C SER A 25 13.31 18.36 -5.91
N THR A 26 12.29 19.14 -6.29
CA THR A 26 10.89 18.73 -6.23
C THR A 26 10.68 17.40 -6.99
N ALA A 27 11.40 17.21 -8.11
CA ALA A 27 11.33 15.98 -8.88
C ALA A 27 11.87 14.77 -8.10
N ALA A 28 12.96 14.94 -7.34
CA ALA A 28 13.51 13.85 -6.51
C ALA A 28 12.55 13.49 -5.37
N THR A 29 11.93 14.48 -4.72
CA THR A 29 10.92 14.25 -3.69
C THR A 29 9.72 13.50 -4.27
N ALA A 30 9.22 13.93 -5.43
CA ALA A 30 8.09 13.27 -6.09
C ALA A 30 8.42 11.81 -6.45
N SER A 31 9.64 11.54 -6.92
CA SER A 31 10.08 10.17 -7.22
C SER A 31 10.14 9.29 -5.99
N ARG A 32 10.63 9.83 -4.86
CA ARG A 32 10.67 9.09 -3.59
C ARG A 32 9.27 8.79 -3.08
N CYS A 33 8.36 9.75 -3.13
CA CYS A 33 6.97 9.56 -2.70
C CYS A 33 6.25 8.54 -3.59
N ARG A 34 6.50 8.57 -4.90
CA ARG A 34 5.94 7.58 -5.83
C ARG A 34 6.49 6.19 -5.55
N GLY A 35 7.80 6.06 -5.30
CA GLY A 35 8.42 4.79 -4.93
C GLY A 35 7.86 4.24 -3.62
N ALA A 36 7.66 5.09 -2.62
CA ALA A 36 7.03 4.71 -1.36
C ALA A 36 5.59 4.24 -1.58
N ALA A 37 4.80 4.95 -2.38
CA ALA A 37 3.43 4.56 -2.70
C ALA A 37 3.39 3.19 -3.39
N PHE A 38 4.32 2.92 -4.30
CA PHE A 38 4.44 1.62 -4.97
C PHE A 38 4.73 0.50 -3.95
N ALA A 39 5.72 0.70 -3.07
CA ALA A 39 6.07 -0.29 -2.05
C ALA A 39 4.90 -0.56 -1.10
N LEU A 40 4.19 0.49 -0.68
CA LEU A 40 3.02 0.38 0.18
C LEU A 40 1.87 -0.38 -0.51
N ARG A 41 1.66 -0.11 -1.80
CA ARG A 41 0.64 -0.82 -2.58
C ARG A 41 0.93 -2.32 -2.62
N VAL A 42 2.17 -2.70 -2.92
CA VAL A 42 2.56 -4.11 -2.99
C VAL A 42 2.44 -4.78 -1.62
N ALA A 43 2.83 -4.09 -0.55
CA ALA A 43 2.69 -4.60 0.81
C ALA A 43 1.22 -4.86 1.16
N LEU A 44 0.34 -3.93 0.82
CA LEU A 44 -1.10 -4.07 1.08
C LEU A 44 -1.72 -5.21 0.26
N GLU A 45 -1.39 -5.30 -1.03
CA GLU A 45 -1.84 -6.39 -1.90
C GLU A 45 -1.38 -7.75 -1.37
N SER A 46 -0.16 -7.83 -0.86
CA SER A 46 0.37 -9.06 -0.26
C SER A 46 -0.37 -9.44 1.02
N ALA A 47 -0.70 -8.47 1.86
CA ALA A 47 -1.47 -8.71 3.08
C ALA A 47 -2.89 -9.18 2.77
N VAL A 48 -3.52 -8.61 1.74
CA VAL A 48 -4.84 -9.06 1.26
C VAL A 48 -4.75 -10.50 0.77
N ALA A 49 -3.73 -10.82 -0.02
CA ALA A 49 -3.52 -12.19 -0.53
C ALA A 49 -3.34 -13.19 0.62
N ASP A 50 -2.58 -12.83 1.65
CA ASP A 50 -2.41 -13.67 2.85
C ASP A 50 -3.75 -13.91 3.56
N ARG A 51 -4.57 -12.86 3.68
CA ARG A 51 -5.89 -12.98 4.31
C ARG A 51 -6.81 -13.91 3.52
N LEU A 52 -6.85 -13.75 2.20
CA LEU A 52 -7.65 -14.60 1.33
C LEU A 52 -7.19 -16.06 1.41
N THR A 53 -5.89 -16.30 1.45
CA THR A 53 -5.34 -17.64 1.58
C THR A 53 -5.73 -18.26 2.93
N ALA A 54 -5.64 -17.52 4.01
CA ALA A 54 -6.02 -17.97 5.35
C ALA A 54 -7.50 -18.34 5.43
N HIS A 55 -8.35 -17.68 4.67
CA HIS A 55 -9.79 -17.95 4.59
C HIS A 55 -10.18 -18.87 3.44
N ARG A 56 -9.19 -19.53 2.82
CA ARG A 56 -9.40 -20.54 1.76
C ARG A 56 -10.19 -20.01 0.57
N ALA A 57 -9.94 -18.77 0.18
CA ALA A 57 -10.54 -18.23 -1.02
C ALA A 57 -10.17 -19.07 -2.25
N PRO A 58 -11.06 -19.25 -3.24
CA PRO A 58 -10.74 -20.02 -4.43
C PRO A 58 -9.50 -19.49 -5.15
N ARG A 59 -8.77 -20.38 -5.80
CA ARG A 59 -7.57 -20.01 -6.56
C ARG A 59 -7.85 -18.91 -7.59
N ALA A 60 -9.00 -19.00 -8.27
CA ALA A 60 -9.41 -17.98 -9.24
C ALA A 60 -9.48 -16.57 -8.64
N ILE A 61 -9.82 -16.46 -7.36
CA ILE A 61 -9.85 -15.18 -6.63
C ILE A 61 -8.44 -14.77 -6.22
N ARG A 62 -7.67 -15.72 -5.67
CA ARG A 62 -6.32 -15.43 -5.19
C ARG A 62 -5.35 -15.03 -6.32
N GLU A 63 -5.54 -15.58 -7.51
CA GLU A 63 -4.72 -15.33 -8.69
C GLU A 63 -5.43 -14.42 -9.71
N GLY A 64 -6.60 -13.91 -9.37
CA GLY A 64 -7.38 -13.05 -10.24
C GLY A 64 -7.06 -11.57 -10.09
N THR A 65 -8.02 -10.74 -10.44
CA THR A 65 -7.88 -9.29 -10.37
C THR A 65 -7.92 -8.78 -8.93
N GLN A 66 -7.33 -7.63 -8.68
CA GLN A 66 -7.42 -6.96 -7.38
C GLN A 66 -8.87 -6.59 -7.05
N ARG A 67 -9.66 -6.24 -8.05
CA ARG A 67 -11.09 -5.94 -7.84
C ARG A 67 -11.83 -7.15 -7.25
N ALA A 68 -11.59 -8.34 -7.79
CA ALA A 68 -12.19 -9.57 -7.27
C ALA A 68 -11.69 -9.86 -5.84
N ALA A 69 -10.38 -9.66 -5.60
CA ALA A 69 -9.78 -9.83 -4.28
C ALA A 69 -10.45 -8.92 -3.23
N PHE A 70 -10.66 -7.64 -3.54
CA PHE A 70 -11.32 -6.72 -2.60
C PHE A 70 -12.79 -7.07 -2.37
N LEU A 71 -13.49 -7.58 -3.36
CA LEU A 71 -14.87 -8.06 -3.17
C LEU A 71 -14.91 -9.25 -2.20
N TRP A 72 -14.00 -10.21 -2.36
CA TRP A 72 -13.90 -11.35 -1.46
C TRP A 72 -13.44 -10.96 -0.06
N LEU A 73 -12.59 -9.94 0.05
CA LEU A 73 -12.12 -9.44 1.34
C LEU A 73 -13.27 -9.02 2.25
N ARG A 74 -14.37 -8.54 1.69
CA ARG A 74 -15.57 -8.16 2.45
C ARG A 74 -16.16 -9.31 3.25
N GLY A 75 -15.94 -10.55 2.81
CA GLY A 75 -16.36 -11.75 3.54
C GLY A 75 -15.28 -12.35 4.45
N CYS A 76 -14.06 -11.85 4.38
CA CYS A 76 -12.90 -12.39 5.10
C CYS A 76 -12.35 -11.47 6.18
N ALA A 77 -12.82 -10.23 6.23
CA ALA A 77 -12.35 -9.22 7.16
C ALA A 77 -13.52 -8.41 7.69
N GLU A 78 -13.30 -7.72 8.79
CA GLU A 78 -14.29 -6.80 9.32
C GLU A 78 -14.63 -5.73 8.27
N ALA A 79 -15.90 -5.33 8.20
CA ALA A 79 -16.39 -4.41 7.17
C ALA A 79 -15.62 -3.09 7.11
N GLY A 80 -15.27 -2.52 8.26
CA GLY A 80 -14.49 -1.30 8.33
C GLY A 80 -13.07 -1.49 7.77
N THR A 81 -12.44 -2.60 8.11
CA THR A 81 -11.10 -2.95 7.60
C THR A 81 -11.13 -3.11 6.08
N ALA A 82 -12.11 -3.82 5.55
CA ALA A 82 -12.25 -4.02 4.10
C ALA A 82 -12.43 -2.69 3.37
N ARG A 83 -13.28 -1.79 3.88
CA ARG A 83 -13.49 -0.47 3.27
C ARG A 83 -12.22 0.39 3.31
N ARG A 84 -11.53 0.44 4.46
CA ARG A 84 -10.28 1.19 4.60
C ARG A 84 -9.20 0.68 3.65
N THR A 85 -9.11 -0.64 3.51
CA THR A 85 -8.14 -1.28 2.62
C THR A 85 -8.37 -0.85 1.18
N LYS A 86 -9.61 -0.93 0.70
CA LYS A 86 -9.92 -0.51 -0.66
C LYS A 86 -9.68 0.99 -0.86
N ALA A 87 -10.05 1.82 0.11
CA ALA A 87 -9.90 3.26 0.02
C ALA A 87 -8.42 3.68 -0.11
N VAL A 88 -7.55 3.17 0.76
CA VAL A 88 -6.12 3.51 0.68
C VAL A 88 -5.47 2.91 -0.56
N TRP A 89 -5.86 1.69 -0.95
CA TRP A 89 -5.36 1.09 -2.18
C TRP A 89 -5.65 1.95 -3.41
N THR A 90 -6.86 2.48 -3.51
CA THR A 90 -7.23 3.38 -4.61
C THR A 90 -6.34 4.63 -4.63
N GLN A 91 -6.09 5.22 -3.47
CA GLN A 91 -5.20 6.39 -3.35
C GLN A 91 -3.75 6.03 -3.74
N LEU A 92 -3.27 4.86 -3.32
CA LEU A 92 -1.92 4.40 -3.65
C LEU A 92 -1.76 4.17 -5.15
N CYS A 93 -2.77 3.63 -5.83
CA CYS A 93 -2.74 3.47 -7.28
C CYS A 93 -2.60 4.83 -7.99
N LEU A 94 -3.34 5.84 -7.54
CA LEU A 94 -3.21 7.19 -8.08
C LEU A 94 -1.81 7.75 -7.81
N GLY A 95 -1.28 7.55 -6.60
CA GLY A 95 0.06 8.00 -6.24
C GLY A 95 1.17 7.35 -7.06
N CYS A 96 0.98 6.10 -7.51
CA CYS A 96 1.94 5.39 -8.34
C CYS A 96 1.92 5.83 -9.81
N HIS A 97 0.80 6.34 -10.30
CA HIS A 97 0.54 6.54 -11.72
C HIS A 97 0.39 8.02 -12.11
N TYR A 98 0.82 8.96 -11.24
CA TYR A 98 0.75 10.35 -11.63
C TYR A 98 1.71 10.64 -12.80
N HIS A 99 1.31 11.56 -13.66
CA HIS A 99 2.13 11.99 -14.78
C HIS A 99 3.01 13.18 -14.38
N GLN A 100 4.09 13.42 -15.14
CA GLN A 100 5.04 14.50 -14.83
C GLN A 100 4.41 15.89 -14.79
N TYR A 101 3.24 16.07 -15.38
CA TYR A 101 2.51 17.36 -15.41
C TYR A 101 1.46 17.47 -14.30
N GLU A 102 1.29 16.42 -13.50
CA GLU A 102 0.37 16.40 -12.38
C GLU A 102 1.14 16.58 -11.08
N ILE A 103 0.48 17.13 -10.09
CA ILE A 103 1.06 17.22 -8.75
C ILE A 103 1.02 15.83 -8.14
N GLY A 104 2.21 15.27 -7.88
CA GLY A 104 2.33 13.98 -7.22
C GLY A 104 1.95 14.06 -5.75
N PRO A 105 1.97 12.92 -5.04
CA PRO A 105 1.67 12.90 -3.62
C PRO A 105 2.71 13.70 -2.82
N THR A 106 2.25 14.38 -1.78
CA THR A 106 3.14 15.08 -0.85
C THR A 106 3.80 14.08 0.11
N GLU A 107 4.89 14.50 0.75
CA GLU A 107 5.52 13.68 1.80
C GLU A 107 4.57 13.39 2.95
N ASP A 108 3.81 14.38 3.39
CA ASP A 108 2.82 14.20 4.46
C ASP A 108 1.74 13.19 4.07
N GLN A 109 1.26 13.25 2.84
CA GLN A 109 0.27 12.32 2.31
C GLN A 109 0.85 10.90 2.24
N ALA A 110 2.06 10.74 1.72
CA ALA A 110 2.72 9.45 1.65
C ALA A 110 3.01 8.89 3.05
N ARG A 111 3.36 9.72 4.02
CA ARG A 111 3.57 9.32 5.40
C ARG A 111 2.26 8.86 6.05
N ALA A 112 1.15 9.55 5.77
CA ALA A 112 -0.17 9.13 6.22
C ALA A 112 -0.57 7.77 5.65
N TRP A 113 -0.27 7.54 4.37
CA TRP A 113 -0.50 6.23 3.74
C TRP A 113 0.34 5.13 4.40
N HIS A 114 1.60 5.41 4.73
CA HIS A 114 2.45 4.44 5.42
C HIS A 114 1.82 4.01 6.75
N THR A 115 1.38 4.97 7.54
CA THR A 115 0.71 4.71 8.82
C THR A 115 -0.54 3.85 8.63
N GLU A 116 -1.38 4.20 7.67
CA GLU A 116 -2.62 3.46 7.39
C GLU A 116 -2.33 2.05 6.90
N VAL A 117 -1.41 1.89 5.96
CA VAL A 117 -1.05 0.56 5.42
C VAL A 117 -0.46 -0.32 6.52
N ALA A 118 0.43 0.20 7.35
CA ALA A 118 1.00 -0.55 8.47
C ALA A 118 -0.09 -1.06 9.42
N ALA A 119 -1.07 -0.21 9.74
CA ALA A 119 -2.20 -0.59 10.58
C ALA A 119 -3.06 -1.67 9.92
N LEU A 120 -3.37 -1.52 8.64
CA LEU A 120 -4.19 -2.48 7.89
C LEU A 120 -3.48 -3.82 7.72
N VAL A 121 -2.18 -3.81 7.46
CA VAL A 121 -1.37 -5.04 7.38
C VAL A 121 -1.47 -5.81 8.70
N ALA A 122 -1.34 -5.13 9.83
CA ALA A 122 -1.48 -5.76 11.14
C ALA A 122 -2.87 -6.38 11.33
N LEU A 123 -3.93 -5.72 10.87
CA LEU A 123 -5.29 -6.24 10.96
C LEU A 123 -5.53 -7.44 10.03
N LEU A 124 -5.00 -7.40 8.82
CA LEU A 124 -5.23 -8.41 7.80
C LEU A 124 -4.40 -9.69 8.02
N THR A 125 -3.28 -9.59 8.72
CA THR A 125 -2.36 -10.73 8.93
C THR A 125 -2.41 -11.29 10.35
N ARG A 126 -3.45 -11.01 11.07
CA ARG A 126 -3.71 -11.60 12.39
C ARG A 126 -3.89 -13.11 12.34
#